data_1257e4c45a3c86a41e830e654b82efda
#
_entry.id   1257e4c45a3c86a41e830e654b82efda
#
_cell.length_a   1.000
_cell.length_b   1.000
_cell.length_c   1.000
_cell.angle_alpha   90.00
_cell.angle_beta   90.00
_cell.angle_gamma   90.00
#
_symmetry.space_group_name_H-M   'P 1'
#
loop_
_entity.id
_entity.type
_entity.pdbx_description
1 polymer ?
#
loop_
_entity_poly.entity_id
_entity_poly.type
_entity_poly.pdbx_seq_one_letter_code
_entity_poly.pdbx_strand_id
1 'polypeptide(L)'
;MRVDVGGGVRLFVDVDGAGWIPEGQSMRQRPTLLMLHGGPAMDSSLFRGSGLDELTDVAQVVVYDHRGAGRSDWRSPQEWTLDTWADDVVRLCDVLGIVKPIVLGSSFGGMVAQRYLARHPGHPDRVVLAGTSARLDLDLVAACFAARGGDRAGAVAQQYLAGDQSLAADYDELCLPLYAIEPVEAERFARVIANPDLDAHFTKEWNAMDLRSGLAQVTCPVLVIGGELDPICPLEAVRDVANALPPGLVRIIELQGASHLEAAADDIAPFVRDFILESSQSQS
;
A
#
# COMPACT_ATOMS: atom_id res chain seq x y z
N MET A 1 -6.50 16.41 -8.99
CA MET A 1 -5.73 17.68 -9.10
C MET A 1 -4.23 17.40 -9.10
N ARG A 2 -3.36 18.40 -9.36
CA ARG A 2 -1.90 18.25 -9.20
C ARG A 2 -1.41 19.23 -8.13
N VAL A 3 -0.79 18.69 -7.07
CA VAL A 3 -0.38 19.42 -5.87
C VAL A 3 1.15 19.54 -5.86
N ASP A 4 1.67 20.74 -5.70
CA ASP A 4 3.10 20.99 -5.57
C ASP A 4 3.55 20.68 -4.14
N VAL A 5 4.40 19.66 -4.00
CA VAL A 5 4.95 19.19 -2.71
C VAL A 5 6.34 19.76 -2.42
N GLY A 6 6.72 20.82 -3.15
CA GLY A 6 8.03 21.47 -3.05
C GLY A 6 9.07 20.89 -3.99
N GLY A 7 10.17 21.63 -4.16
CA GLY A 7 11.25 21.23 -5.07
C GLY A 7 10.83 21.17 -6.55
N GLY A 8 9.72 21.80 -6.93
CA GLY A 8 9.17 21.77 -8.28
C GLY A 8 8.57 20.41 -8.66
N VAL A 9 8.11 19.64 -7.69
CA VAL A 9 7.48 18.34 -7.87
C VAL A 9 5.98 18.44 -7.63
N ARG A 10 5.19 17.96 -8.59
CA ARG A 10 3.73 17.90 -8.46
C ARG A 10 3.25 16.47 -8.46
N LEU A 11 2.52 16.10 -7.40
CA LEU A 11 1.85 14.82 -7.29
C LEU A 11 0.40 14.94 -7.79
N PHE A 12 -0.07 13.94 -8.50
CA PHE A 12 -1.50 13.80 -8.78
C PHE A 12 -2.21 13.36 -7.51
N VAL A 13 -3.32 14.03 -7.20
CA VAL A 13 -4.13 13.78 -6.01
C VAL A 13 -5.60 13.77 -6.41
N ASP A 14 -6.33 12.83 -5.87
CA ASP A 14 -7.77 12.77 -5.93
C ASP A 14 -8.37 12.72 -4.51
N VAL A 15 -9.48 13.41 -4.29
CA VAL A 15 -10.09 13.58 -2.96
C VAL A 15 -11.57 13.28 -3.05
N ASP A 16 -12.03 12.31 -2.27
CA ASP A 16 -13.42 11.92 -2.20
C ASP A 16 -13.96 12.08 -0.76
N GLY A 17 -15.25 12.39 -0.67
CA GLY A 17 -15.90 12.60 0.61
C GLY A 17 -15.61 13.99 1.21
N ALA A 18 -16.44 14.38 2.17
CA ALA A 18 -16.33 15.67 2.85
C ALA A 18 -15.38 15.59 4.05
N GLY A 19 -14.40 16.50 4.12
CA GLY A 19 -13.50 16.62 5.27
C GLY A 19 -14.18 17.27 6.50
N TRP A 20 -15.29 18.00 6.29
CA TRP A 20 -16.09 18.62 7.34
C TRP A 20 -17.56 18.32 7.14
N ILE A 21 -18.26 17.96 8.20
CA ILE A 21 -19.69 17.64 8.18
C ILE A 21 -20.45 18.47 9.23
N PRO A 22 -21.71 18.87 8.95
CA PRO A 22 -22.54 19.53 9.94
C PRO A 22 -22.80 18.64 11.16
N GLU A 23 -22.69 19.23 12.36
CA GLU A 23 -23.01 18.60 13.64
C GLU A 23 -23.74 19.61 14.54
N GLY A 24 -25.04 19.57 14.51
CA GLY A 24 -25.88 20.58 15.17
C GLY A 24 -25.64 21.99 14.58
N GLN A 25 -25.14 22.90 15.42
CA GLN A 25 -24.79 24.28 14.99
C GLN A 25 -23.30 24.46 14.70
N SER A 26 -22.52 23.38 14.70
CA SER A 26 -21.08 23.36 14.44
C SER A 26 -20.73 22.49 13.23
N MET A 27 -19.45 22.51 12.87
CA MET A 27 -18.88 21.59 11.89
C MET A 27 -17.91 20.66 12.60
N ARG A 28 -18.00 19.36 12.32
CA ARG A 28 -17.05 18.36 12.79
C ARG A 28 -16.10 17.96 11.67
N GLN A 29 -14.81 17.97 11.95
CA GLN A 29 -13.83 17.45 11.01
C GLN A 29 -13.90 15.92 11.00
N ARG A 30 -13.88 15.34 9.80
CA ARG A 30 -13.70 13.90 9.61
C ARG A 30 -12.22 13.54 9.59
N PRO A 31 -11.85 12.32 10.01
CA PRO A 31 -10.51 11.83 9.78
C PRO A 31 -10.21 11.78 8.26
N THR A 32 -8.94 11.96 7.90
CA THR A 32 -8.50 11.77 6.52
C THR A 32 -7.82 10.43 6.39
N LEU A 33 -8.31 9.59 5.48
CA LEU A 33 -7.67 8.35 5.04
C LEU A 33 -6.81 8.66 3.80
N LEU A 34 -5.50 8.63 3.96
CA LEU A 34 -4.53 8.79 2.88
C LEU A 34 -4.08 7.41 2.39
N MET A 35 -4.29 7.11 1.11
CA MET A 35 -4.03 5.79 0.55
C MET A 35 -2.80 5.80 -0.37
N LEU A 36 -1.86 4.90 -0.09
CA LEU A 36 -0.61 4.68 -0.80
C LEU A 36 -0.75 3.42 -1.67
N HIS A 37 -0.70 3.60 -3.00
CA HIS A 37 -0.92 2.50 -3.94
C HIS A 37 0.24 1.51 -4.00
N GLY A 38 -0.09 0.27 -4.38
CA GLY A 38 0.84 -0.82 -4.63
C GLY A 38 1.47 -0.77 -6.02
N GLY A 39 2.27 -1.81 -6.31
CA GLY A 39 2.99 -1.97 -7.57
C GLY A 39 3.86 -0.74 -7.86
N PRO A 40 5.15 -0.70 -7.64
CA PRO A 40 5.91 0.55 -7.70
C PRO A 40 5.67 1.30 -9.01
N ALA A 41 5.46 0.57 -10.11
CA ALA A 41 5.23 1.10 -11.45
C ALA A 41 3.78 1.49 -11.76
N MET A 42 2.82 1.16 -10.91
CA MET A 42 1.38 1.40 -11.11
C MET A 42 0.94 2.77 -10.60
N ASP A 43 -0.37 3.02 -10.51
CA ASP A 43 -0.93 4.25 -9.98
C ASP A 43 -2.13 4.02 -9.06
N SER A 44 -2.65 5.08 -8.45
CA SER A 44 -3.75 5.01 -7.49
C SER A 44 -5.10 4.63 -8.10
N SER A 45 -5.23 4.53 -9.42
CA SER A 45 -6.48 4.11 -10.07
C SER A 45 -6.89 2.66 -9.74
N LEU A 46 -5.95 1.84 -9.25
CA LEU A 46 -6.23 0.49 -8.76
C LEU A 46 -7.19 0.45 -7.56
N PHE A 47 -7.26 1.52 -6.77
CA PHE A 47 -8.20 1.60 -5.65
C PHE A 47 -9.65 1.80 -6.09
N ARG A 48 -9.88 2.28 -7.31
CA ARG A 48 -11.24 2.51 -7.81
C ARG A 48 -11.96 1.17 -8.07
N GLY A 49 -13.07 0.99 -7.38
CA GLY A 49 -13.87 -0.22 -7.44
C GLY A 49 -13.38 -1.35 -6.50
N SER A 50 -12.52 -1.03 -5.52
CA SER A 50 -12.02 -2.00 -4.53
C SER A 50 -12.86 -2.06 -3.23
N GLY A 51 -14.02 -1.40 -3.16
CA GLY A 51 -14.77 -1.27 -1.91
C GLY A 51 -14.23 -0.19 -0.96
N LEU A 52 -12.95 0.20 -1.08
CA LEU A 52 -12.38 1.30 -0.30
C LEU A 52 -13.01 2.65 -0.64
N ASP A 53 -13.61 2.77 -1.82
CA ASP A 53 -14.41 3.94 -2.24
C ASP A 53 -15.61 4.19 -1.29
N GLU A 54 -16.12 3.17 -0.62
CA GLU A 54 -17.25 3.27 0.31
C GLU A 54 -16.89 3.92 1.65
N LEU A 55 -15.59 4.05 1.96
CA LEU A 55 -15.12 4.64 3.22
C LEU A 55 -15.35 6.17 3.29
N THR A 56 -15.84 6.77 2.22
CA THR A 56 -16.19 8.21 2.15
C THR A 56 -17.33 8.61 3.08
N ASP A 57 -18.07 7.66 3.63
CA ASP A 57 -19.08 7.92 4.66
C ASP A 57 -18.49 8.09 6.08
N VAL A 58 -17.28 7.57 6.35
CA VAL A 58 -16.60 7.66 7.65
C VAL A 58 -15.35 8.54 7.63
N ALA A 59 -14.72 8.75 6.48
CA ALA A 59 -13.50 9.54 6.32
C ALA A 59 -13.55 10.41 5.06
N GLN A 60 -12.69 11.44 5.00
CA GLN A 60 -12.28 12.00 3.71
C GLN A 60 -11.20 11.08 3.15
N VAL A 61 -11.41 10.54 1.95
CA VAL A 61 -10.46 9.64 1.28
C VAL A 61 -9.59 10.45 0.33
N VAL A 62 -8.28 10.34 0.50
CA VAL A 62 -7.27 10.98 -0.35
C VAL A 62 -6.42 9.89 -0.98
N VAL A 63 -6.40 9.82 -2.30
CA VAL A 63 -5.48 8.96 -3.07
C VAL A 63 -4.51 9.83 -3.86
N TYR A 64 -3.29 9.37 -4.05
CA TYR A 64 -2.31 10.06 -4.88
C TYR A 64 -1.42 9.07 -5.61
N ASP A 65 -0.85 9.50 -6.73
CA ASP A 65 0.17 8.74 -7.43
C ASP A 65 1.55 9.10 -6.85
N HIS A 66 2.35 8.09 -6.48
CA HIS A 66 3.71 8.31 -6.01
C HIS A 66 4.55 9.09 -7.05
N ARG A 67 5.58 9.78 -6.60
CA ARG A 67 6.58 10.37 -7.49
C ARG A 67 7.15 9.30 -8.43
N GLY A 68 7.19 9.57 -9.72
CA GLY A 68 7.59 8.59 -10.73
C GLY A 68 6.46 7.74 -11.28
N ALA A 69 5.28 7.71 -10.63
CA ALA A 69 4.16 6.88 -11.01
C ALA A 69 3.01 7.67 -11.64
N GLY A 70 2.23 7.02 -12.46
CA GLY A 70 0.96 7.49 -12.99
C GLY A 70 0.98 8.92 -13.55
N ARG A 71 0.13 9.76 -12.99
CA ARG A 71 -0.11 11.16 -13.38
C ARG A 71 0.73 12.17 -12.60
N SER A 72 1.56 11.70 -11.64
CA SER A 72 2.55 12.50 -10.93
C SER A 72 3.75 12.87 -11.80
N ASP A 73 4.58 13.84 -11.39
CA ASP A 73 5.84 14.13 -12.06
C ASP A 73 6.79 12.93 -11.91
N TRP A 74 7.30 12.42 -13.04
CA TRP A 74 8.13 11.21 -13.03
C TRP A 74 9.54 11.47 -12.50
N ARG A 75 10.10 12.65 -12.79
CA ARG A 75 11.42 13.08 -12.27
C ARG A 75 12.55 12.09 -12.64
N SER A 76 13.69 12.21 -11.99
CA SER A 76 14.83 11.35 -12.26
C SER A 76 14.84 10.10 -11.38
N PRO A 77 15.41 8.97 -11.83
CA PRO A 77 15.50 7.73 -11.04
C PRO A 77 16.19 7.89 -9.67
N GLN A 78 17.06 8.88 -9.51
CA GLN A 78 17.71 9.17 -8.23
C GLN A 78 16.73 9.66 -7.15
N GLU A 79 15.57 10.12 -7.56
CA GLU A 79 14.51 10.56 -6.66
C GLU A 79 13.50 9.43 -6.30
N TRP A 80 13.60 8.26 -6.95
CA TRP A 80 12.73 7.12 -6.72
C TRP A 80 13.29 6.26 -5.59
N THR A 81 13.09 6.70 -4.38
CA THR A 81 13.51 5.98 -3.18
C THR A 81 12.37 5.91 -2.17
N LEU A 82 12.35 4.88 -1.32
CA LEU A 82 11.37 4.79 -0.24
C LEU A 82 11.48 5.99 0.71
N ASP A 83 12.68 6.53 0.93
CA ASP A 83 12.87 7.72 1.75
C ASP A 83 12.18 8.95 1.16
N THR A 84 12.38 9.17 -0.13
CA THR A 84 11.73 10.27 -0.85
C THR A 84 10.21 10.14 -0.82
N TRP A 85 9.68 8.95 -1.05
CA TRP A 85 8.25 8.70 -1.05
C TRP A 85 7.65 8.82 0.36
N ALA A 86 8.36 8.37 1.39
CA ALA A 86 7.96 8.58 2.78
C ALA A 86 7.90 10.06 3.17
N ASP A 87 8.89 10.86 2.72
CA ASP A 87 8.90 12.30 2.94
C ASP A 87 7.80 13.02 2.12
N ASP A 88 7.48 12.53 0.93
CA ASP A 88 6.38 13.07 0.11
C ASP A 88 5.01 12.87 0.78
N VAL A 89 4.80 11.83 1.58
CA VAL A 89 3.59 11.68 2.42
C VAL A 89 3.43 12.88 3.36
N VAL A 90 4.49 13.27 4.04
CA VAL A 90 4.46 14.41 4.97
C VAL A 90 4.23 15.71 4.21
N ARG A 91 5.00 15.97 3.14
CA ARG A 91 4.87 17.17 2.32
C ARG A 91 3.48 17.33 1.72
N LEU A 92 2.89 16.22 1.26
CA LEU A 92 1.53 16.23 0.73
C LEU A 92 0.52 16.59 1.83
N CYS A 93 0.64 16.00 3.01
CA CYS A 93 -0.21 16.34 4.16
C CYS A 93 -0.08 17.81 4.54
N ASP A 94 1.15 18.34 4.62
CA ASP A 94 1.41 19.74 4.95
C ASP A 94 0.71 20.70 3.96
N VAL A 95 0.82 20.44 2.66
CA VAL A 95 0.21 21.29 1.60
C VAL A 95 -1.31 21.19 1.62
N LEU A 96 -1.86 20.03 1.92
CA LEU A 96 -3.32 19.82 1.99
C LEU A 96 -3.92 20.20 3.36
N GLY A 97 -3.10 20.58 4.34
CA GLY A 97 -3.55 20.89 5.70
C GLY A 97 -4.07 19.68 6.46
N ILE A 98 -3.59 18.48 6.13
CA ILE A 98 -3.96 17.22 6.78
C ILE A 98 -3.10 17.05 8.02
N VAL A 99 -3.73 17.07 9.18
CA VAL A 99 -3.08 16.84 10.47
C VAL A 99 -3.45 15.44 10.96
N LYS A 100 -2.43 14.64 11.35
CA LYS A 100 -2.65 13.28 11.86
C LYS A 100 -3.46 12.39 10.89
N PRO A 101 -2.94 12.11 9.67
CA PRO A 101 -3.64 11.23 8.72
C PRO A 101 -3.76 9.80 9.26
N ILE A 102 -4.83 9.12 8.89
CA ILE A 102 -4.87 7.66 8.85
C ILE A 102 -4.24 7.27 7.52
N VAL A 103 -3.18 6.46 7.53
CA VAL A 103 -2.47 6.07 6.30
C VAL A 103 -2.74 4.60 6.00
N LEU A 104 -3.21 4.30 4.79
CA LEU A 104 -3.34 2.94 4.29
C LEU A 104 -2.27 2.71 3.22
N GLY A 105 -1.38 1.76 3.45
CA GLY A 105 -0.41 1.30 2.45
C GLY A 105 -0.78 -0.09 1.93
N SER A 106 -1.03 -0.19 0.63
CA SER A 106 -1.38 -1.43 -0.08
C SER A 106 -0.17 -1.99 -0.79
N SER A 107 0.15 -3.28 -0.60
CA SER A 107 1.23 -3.97 -1.30
C SER A 107 2.56 -3.19 -1.19
N PHE A 108 3.16 -2.76 -2.29
CA PHE A 108 4.36 -1.91 -2.28
C PHE A 108 4.13 -0.57 -1.55
N GLY A 109 2.92 0.01 -1.63
CA GLY A 109 2.54 1.17 -0.82
C GLY A 109 2.62 0.91 0.68
N GLY A 110 2.47 -0.35 1.11
CA GLY A 110 2.73 -0.78 2.47
C GLY A 110 4.21 -0.74 2.85
N MET A 111 5.13 -1.00 1.92
CA MET A 111 6.58 -0.78 2.15
C MET A 111 6.90 0.71 2.30
N VAL A 112 6.26 1.57 1.49
CA VAL A 112 6.35 3.03 1.64
C VAL A 112 5.82 3.46 3.01
N ALA A 113 4.66 2.93 3.43
CA ALA A 113 4.07 3.23 4.74
C ALA A 113 4.96 2.77 5.91
N GLN A 114 5.62 1.61 5.79
CA GLN A 114 6.61 1.15 6.78
C GLN A 114 7.81 2.09 6.85
N ARG A 115 8.33 2.54 5.72
CA ARG A 115 9.43 3.52 5.69
C ARG A 115 9.01 4.87 6.24
N TYR A 116 7.78 5.31 5.94
CA TYR A 116 7.19 6.51 6.51
C TYR A 116 7.04 6.42 8.04
N LEU A 117 6.57 5.30 8.58
CA LEU A 117 6.49 5.05 10.02
C LEU A 117 7.86 5.15 10.71
N ALA A 118 8.90 4.57 10.08
CA ALA A 118 10.26 4.61 10.63
C ALA A 118 10.86 6.03 10.64
N ARG A 119 10.54 6.85 9.61
CA ARG A 119 11.09 8.22 9.47
C ARG A 119 10.28 9.27 10.22
N HIS A 120 8.97 9.10 10.29
CA HIS A 120 8.01 10.08 10.82
C HIS A 120 7.05 9.45 11.84
N PRO A 121 7.53 8.78 12.90
CA PRO A 121 6.71 7.94 13.79
C PRO A 121 5.61 8.72 14.52
N GLY A 122 5.77 10.03 14.70
CA GLY A 122 4.78 10.90 15.34
C GLY A 122 3.79 11.57 14.40
N HIS A 123 3.91 11.37 13.07
CA HIS A 123 3.08 12.09 12.10
C HIS A 123 1.70 11.44 11.89
N PRO A 124 1.52 10.11 11.68
CA PRO A 124 0.20 9.52 11.50
C PRO A 124 -0.59 9.46 12.82
N ASP A 125 -1.93 9.42 12.71
CA ASP A 125 -2.80 9.00 13.80
C ASP A 125 -2.73 7.47 13.96
N ARG A 126 -2.85 6.75 12.84
CA ARG A 126 -2.77 5.29 12.76
C ARG A 126 -2.44 4.84 11.35
N VAL A 127 -2.02 3.59 11.20
CA VAL A 127 -1.63 3.05 9.88
C VAL A 127 -2.25 1.68 9.63
N VAL A 128 -2.69 1.45 8.38
CA VAL A 128 -3.10 0.14 7.86
C VAL A 128 -2.03 -0.34 6.88
N LEU A 129 -1.52 -1.54 7.08
CA LEU A 129 -0.58 -2.22 6.20
C LEU A 129 -1.29 -3.45 5.60
N ALA A 130 -1.67 -3.37 4.33
CA ALA A 130 -2.53 -4.34 3.67
C ALA A 130 -1.79 -5.08 2.55
N GLY A 131 -1.77 -6.42 2.60
CA GLY A 131 -1.14 -7.27 1.59
C GLY A 131 0.32 -6.86 1.33
N THR A 132 1.13 -6.70 2.39
CA THR A 132 2.51 -6.19 2.27
C THR A 132 3.50 -7.00 3.09
N SER A 133 4.77 -6.86 2.77
CA SER A 133 5.89 -7.46 3.48
C SER A 133 6.92 -6.41 3.88
N ALA A 134 7.79 -6.74 4.84
CA ALA A 134 8.93 -5.87 5.21
C ALA A 134 10.20 -6.19 4.41
N ARG A 135 10.26 -7.36 3.80
CA ARG A 135 11.33 -7.86 2.94
C ARG A 135 10.77 -8.84 1.93
N LEU A 136 11.46 -9.02 0.82
CA LEU A 136 11.14 -10.08 -0.13
C LEU A 136 11.97 -11.33 0.23
N ASP A 137 11.28 -12.45 0.47
CA ASP A 137 11.86 -13.77 0.63
C ASP A 137 11.56 -14.60 -0.61
N LEU A 138 12.50 -14.64 -1.55
CA LEU A 138 12.29 -15.25 -2.86
C LEU A 138 11.96 -16.75 -2.78
N ASP A 139 12.54 -17.48 -1.82
CA ASP A 139 12.29 -18.92 -1.68
C ASP A 139 10.87 -19.17 -1.15
N LEU A 140 10.44 -18.38 -0.17
CA LEU A 140 9.08 -18.44 0.36
C LEU A 140 8.05 -18.07 -0.71
N VAL A 141 8.28 -16.98 -1.44
CA VAL A 141 7.40 -16.52 -2.52
C VAL A 141 7.32 -17.57 -3.63
N ALA A 142 8.45 -18.13 -4.06
CA ALA A 142 8.48 -19.20 -5.06
C ALA A 142 7.68 -20.44 -4.62
N ALA A 143 7.80 -20.84 -3.35
CA ALA A 143 7.04 -21.95 -2.80
C ALA A 143 5.52 -21.67 -2.79
N CYS A 144 5.10 -20.43 -2.47
CA CYS A 144 3.70 -20.05 -2.49
C CYS A 144 3.12 -20.02 -3.92
N PHE A 145 3.87 -19.50 -4.89
CA PHE A 145 3.45 -19.57 -6.30
C PHE A 145 3.38 -21.02 -6.80
N ALA A 146 4.37 -21.85 -6.43
CA ALA A 146 4.37 -23.27 -6.83
C ALA A 146 3.17 -24.03 -6.22
N ALA A 147 2.83 -23.76 -4.98
CA ALA A 147 1.69 -24.40 -4.31
C ALA A 147 0.35 -24.11 -5.00
N ARG A 148 0.20 -22.93 -5.64
CA ARG A 148 -1.03 -22.50 -6.31
C ARG A 148 -1.04 -22.71 -7.83
N GLY A 149 0.10 -22.47 -8.49
CA GLY A 149 0.23 -22.47 -9.96
C GLY A 149 1.13 -23.57 -10.50
N GLY A 150 1.67 -24.45 -9.63
CA GLY A 150 2.60 -25.51 -9.99
C GLY A 150 4.06 -25.05 -10.07
N ASP A 151 4.98 -26.02 -10.19
CA ASP A 151 6.43 -25.79 -10.12
C ASP A 151 6.93 -24.72 -11.12
N ARG A 152 6.30 -24.64 -12.31
CA ARG A 152 6.68 -23.63 -13.32
C ARG A 152 6.38 -22.23 -12.86
N ALA A 153 5.20 -22.00 -12.25
CA ALA A 153 4.85 -20.70 -11.71
C ALA A 153 5.82 -20.27 -10.60
N GLY A 154 6.17 -21.18 -9.70
CA GLY A 154 7.18 -20.93 -8.67
C GLY A 154 8.55 -20.56 -9.23
N ALA A 155 9.04 -21.31 -10.23
CA ALA A 155 10.32 -21.03 -10.86
C ALA A 155 10.35 -19.69 -11.62
N VAL A 156 9.27 -19.36 -12.32
CA VAL A 156 9.12 -18.08 -13.03
C VAL A 156 9.07 -16.93 -12.02
N ALA A 157 8.27 -17.06 -10.96
CA ALA A 157 8.19 -16.03 -9.92
C ALA A 157 9.56 -15.76 -9.28
N GLN A 158 10.30 -16.80 -8.92
CA GLN A 158 11.62 -16.66 -8.30
C GLN A 158 12.60 -15.91 -9.20
N GLN A 159 12.71 -16.29 -10.47
CA GLN A 159 13.66 -15.69 -11.40
C GLN A 159 13.27 -14.28 -11.82
N TYR A 160 11.99 -14.04 -12.12
CA TYR A 160 11.49 -12.71 -12.49
C TYR A 160 11.70 -11.71 -11.35
N LEU A 161 11.30 -12.07 -10.12
CA LEU A 161 11.45 -11.21 -8.95
C LEU A 161 12.93 -11.06 -8.51
N ALA A 162 13.80 -11.99 -8.89
CA ALA A 162 15.25 -11.83 -8.76
C ALA A 162 15.86 -10.87 -9.80
N GLY A 163 15.09 -10.42 -10.80
CA GLY A 163 15.49 -9.41 -11.78
C GLY A 163 15.59 -9.90 -13.23
N ASP A 164 15.23 -11.14 -13.53
CA ASP A 164 15.20 -11.64 -14.92
C ASP A 164 13.96 -11.14 -15.67
N GLN A 165 14.06 -9.94 -16.23
CA GLN A 165 12.98 -9.30 -16.99
C GLN A 165 12.62 -10.02 -18.30
N SER A 166 13.42 -10.99 -18.76
CA SER A 166 13.06 -11.80 -19.93
C SER A 166 11.85 -12.70 -19.69
N LEU A 167 11.51 -12.95 -18.42
CA LEU A 167 10.38 -13.76 -17.98
C LEU A 167 9.10 -12.95 -17.73
N ALA A 168 9.04 -11.66 -18.08
CA ALA A 168 7.87 -10.81 -17.82
C ALA A 168 6.57 -11.40 -18.40
N ALA A 169 6.59 -11.87 -19.66
CA ALA A 169 5.44 -12.48 -20.30
C ALA A 169 4.99 -13.79 -19.62
N ASP A 170 5.95 -14.62 -19.20
CA ASP A 170 5.65 -15.85 -18.47
C ASP A 170 5.09 -15.53 -17.08
N TYR A 171 5.60 -14.46 -16.42
CA TYR A 171 5.09 -14.00 -15.12
C TYR A 171 3.65 -13.49 -15.24
N ASP A 172 3.36 -12.69 -16.28
CA ASP A 172 2.01 -12.18 -16.55
C ASP A 172 1.02 -13.33 -16.81
N GLU A 173 1.45 -14.37 -17.53
CA GLU A 173 0.60 -15.53 -17.85
C GLU A 173 0.38 -16.45 -16.65
N LEU A 174 1.44 -16.77 -15.89
CA LEU A 174 1.42 -17.84 -14.89
C LEU A 174 1.25 -17.35 -13.46
N CYS A 175 1.73 -16.15 -13.15
CA CYS A 175 1.81 -15.64 -11.78
C CYS A 175 0.75 -14.57 -11.48
N LEU A 176 0.53 -13.57 -12.36
CA LEU A 176 -0.44 -12.51 -12.10
C LEU A 176 -1.88 -13.03 -11.88
N PRO A 177 -2.39 -14.06 -12.58
CA PRO A 177 -3.71 -14.61 -12.28
C PRO A 177 -3.85 -15.14 -10.84
N LEU A 178 -2.75 -15.48 -10.18
CA LEU A 178 -2.75 -15.98 -8.81
C LEU A 178 -2.84 -14.87 -7.75
N TYR A 179 -2.79 -13.60 -8.16
CA TYR A 179 -2.94 -12.45 -7.26
C TYR A 179 -4.38 -12.25 -6.77
N ALA A 180 -5.36 -12.84 -7.44
CA ALA A 180 -6.76 -12.81 -7.04
C ALA A 180 -7.34 -14.23 -6.99
N ILE A 181 -8.46 -14.40 -6.28
CA ILE A 181 -9.23 -15.65 -6.25
C ILE A 181 -10.12 -15.73 -7.49
N GLU A 182 -10.79 -14.64 -7.83
CA GLU A 182 -11.61 -14.53 -9.04
C GLU A 182 -10.89 -13.69 -10.11
N PRO A 183 -11.16 -13.95 -11.39
CA PRO A 183 -10.57 -13.15 -12.46
C PRO A 183 -10.90 -11.66 -12.30
N VAL A 184 -9.88 -10.83 -12.35
CA VAL A 184 -10.04 -9.38 -12.25
C VAL A 184 -10.50 -8.82 -13.59
N GLU A 185 -11.47 -7.90 -13.56
CA GLU A 185 -11.96 -7.20 -14.75
C GLU A 185 -10.82 -6.45 -15.46
N ALA A 186 -10.67 -6.69 -16.76
CA ALA A 186 -9.61 -6.08 -17.55
C ALA A 186 -9.64 -4.54 -17.52
N GLU A 187 -10.84 -3.94 -17.41
CA GLU A 187 -11.02 -2.49 -17.28
C GLU A 187 -10.33 -1.89 -16.06
N ARG A 188 -10.17 -2.66 -14.97
CA ARG A 188 -9.48 -2.18 -13.77
C ARG A 188 -8.01 -1.88 -14.07
N PHE A 189 -7.33 -2.78 -14.75
CA PHE A 189 -5.93 -2.59 -15.13
C PHE A 189 -5.76 -1.67 -16.35
N ALA A 190 -6.73 -1.61 -17.25
CA ALA A 190 -6.68 -0.72 -18.41
C ALA A 190 -6.63 0.77 -18.05
N ARG A 191 -7.00 1.14 -16.83
CA ARG A 191 -6.95 2.52 -16.33
C ARG A 191 -5.56 2.93 -15.83
N VAL A 192 -4.70 1.97 -15.53
CA VAL A 192 -3.38 2.19 -14.93
C VAL A 192 -2.43 2.82 -15.93
N ILE A 193 -1.78 3.89 -15.51
CA ILE A 193 -0.66 4.51 -16.23
C ILE A 193 0.63 3.97 -15.59
N ALA A 194 1.20 2.94 -16.20
CA ALA A 194 2.40 2.29 -15.69
C ALA A 194 3.68 3.03 -16.13
N ASN A 195 4.69 3.01 -15.24
CA ASN A 195 6.05 3.43 -15.56
C ASN A 195 7.00 2.22 -15.45
N PRO A 196 7.34 1.56 -16.57
CA PRO A 196 8.19 0.37 -16.54
C PRO A 196 9.62 0.65 -16.04
N ASP A 197 10.14 1.88 -16.18
CA ASP A 197 11.47 2.25 -15.66
C ASP A 197 11.48 2.24 -14.12
N LEU A 198 10.35 2.57 -13.51
CA LEU A 198 10.18 2.55 -12.05
C LEU A 198 10.16 1.11 -11.52
N ASP A 199 9.50 0.19 -12.23
CA ASP A 199 9.51 -1.23 -11.91
C ASP A 199 10.93 -1.80 -11.95
N ALA A 200 11.64 -1.58 -13.07
CA ALA A 200 13.02 -2.01 -13.25
C ALA A 200 13.99 -1.39 -12.21
N HIS A 201 13.69 -0.17 -11.73
CA HIS A 201 14.47 0.49 -10.68
C HIS A 201 14.32 -0.24 -9.34
N PHE A 202 13.08 -0.44 -8.87
CA PHE A 202 12.84 -1.06 -7.56
C PHE A 202 13.14 -2.56 -7.54
N THR A 203 13.01 -3.28 -8.65
CA THR A 203 13.39 -4.70 -8.74
C THR A 203 14.87 -4.90 -8.35
N LYS A 204 15.75 -3.96 -8.66
CA LYS A 204 17.17 -4.03 -8.27
C LYS A 204 17.40 -3.85 -6.78
N GLU A 205 16.55 -3.08 -6.11
CA GLU A 205 16.69 -2.78 -4.67
C GLU A 205 15.92 -3.77 -3.80
N TRP A 206 14.89 -4.43 -4.34
CA TRP A 206 13.92 -5.24 -3.62
C TRP A 206 14.57 -6.36 -2.80
N ASN A 207 15.53 -7.06 -3.39
CA ASN A 207 16.21 -8.18 -2.73
C ASN A 207 17.11 -7.75 -1.55
N ALA A 208 17.51 -6.48 -1.48
CA ALA A 208 18.33 -5.94 -0.39
C ALA A 208 17.49 -5.21 0.67
N MET A 209 16.19 -5.05 0.44
CA MET A 209 15.31 -4.27 1.29
C MET A 209 14.90 -5.07 2.53
N ASP A 210 15.16 -4.50 3.72
CA ASP A 210 14.63 -5.01 5.00
C ASP A 210 14.17 -3.82 5.86
N LEU A 211 12.87 -3.69 6.05
CA LEU A 211 12.25 -2.56 6.73
C LEU A 211 11.98 -2.81 8.21
N ARG A 212 12.19 -4.05 8.70
CA ARG A 212 11.81 -4.47 10.06
C ARG A 212 12.48 -3.65 11.16
N SER A 213 13.75 -3.29 10.98
CA SER A 213 14.50 -2.56 12.01
C SER A 213 13.92 -1.18 12.35
N GLY A 214 13.24 -0.53 11.40
CA GLY A 214 12.58 0.75 11.60
C GLY A 214 11.24 0.67 12.33
N LEU A 215 10.61 -0.51 12.36
CA LEU A 215 9.24 -0.66 12.90
C LEU A 215 9.18 -0.70 14.43
N ALA A 216 10.27 -1.04 15.11
CA ALA A 216 10.31 -1.09 16.58
C ALA A 216 10.07 0.25 17.27
N GLN A 217 10.21 1.38 16.54
CA GLN A 217 10.04 2.73 17.08
C GLN A 217 8.66 3.35 16.76
N VAL A 218 7.75 2.59 16.17
CA VAL A 218 6.39 3.03 15.84
C VAL A 218 5.62 3.38 17.12
N THR A 219 4.92 4.51 17.11
CA THR A 219 4.22 5.05 18.28
C THR A 219 2.70 5.15 18.12
N CYS A 220 2.17 4.82 16.96
CA CYS A 220 0.74 4.84 16.67
C CYS A 220 0.17 3.43 16.49
N PRO A 221 -1.15 3.22 16.61
CA PRO A 221 -1.79 1.96 16.30
C PRO A 221 -1.57 1.54 14.84
N VAL A 222 -1.31 0.26 14.60
CA VAL A 222 -1.14 -0.34 13.28
C VAL A 222 -2.04 -1.55 13.11
N LEU A 223 -2.80 -1.56 12.02
CA LEU A 223 -3.56 -2.72 11.56
C LEU A 223 -2.80 -3.37 10.41
N VAL A 224 -2.44 -4.64 10.55
CA VAL A 224 -1.76 -5.43 9.52
C VAL A 224 -2.74 -6.44 8.97
N ILE A 225 -2.92 -6.49 7.64
CA ILE A 225 -3.88 -7.39 6.97
C ILE A 225 -3.14 -8.22 5.93
N GLY A 226 -3.38 -9.53 5.93
CA GLY A 226 -2.81 -10.46 4.95
C GLY A 226 -3.80 -11.52 4.51
N GLY A 227 -3.62 -12.04 3.29
CA GLY A 227 -4.41 -13.12 2.71
C GLY A 227 -3.75 -14.49 2.91
N GLU A 228 -4.56 -15.52 3.23
CA GLU A 228 -4.08 -16.89 3.40
C GLU A 228 -3.42 -17.43 2.12
N LEU A 229 -3.95 -17.05 0.97
CA LEU A 229 -3.54 -17.54 -0.34
C LEU A 229 -2.69 -16.52 -1.12
N ASP A 230 -2.22 -15.45 -0.47
CA ASP A 230 -1.37 -14.43 -1.11
C ASP A 230 0.01 -15.02 -1.45
N PRO A 231 0.36 -15.18 -2.74
CA PRO A 231 1.63 -15.79 -3.11
C PRO A 231 2.81 -14.81 -3.09
N ILE A 232 2.55 -13.48 -3.15
CA ILE A 232 3.60 -12.46 -3.21
C ILE A 232 3.90 -11.84 -1.85
N CYS A 233 2.89 -11.70 -0.98
CA CYS A 233 3.03 -11.28 0.40
C CYS A 233 2.44 -12.34 1.33
N PRO A 234 3.06 -13.54 1.42
CA PRO A 234 2.52 -14.65 2.21
C PRO A 234 2.29 -14.29 3.67
N LEU A 235 1.40 -15.02 4.37
CA LEU A 235 1.09 -14.75 5.77
C LEU A 235 2.33 -14.77 6.69
N GLU A 236 3.35 -15.56 6.37
CA GLU A 236 4.62 -15.57 7.10
C GLU A 236 5.30 -14.19 7.01
N ALA A 237 5.32 -13.58 5.82
CA ALA A 237 5.90 -12.24 5.62
C ALA A 237 5.04 -11.15 6.28
N VAL A 238 3.72 -11.29 6.27
CA VAL A 238 2.78 -10.40 6.97
C VAL A 238 2.96 -10.48 8.47
N ARG A 239 3.14 -11.69 9.02
CA ARG A 239 3.45 -11.91 10.44
C ARG A 239 4.81 -11.35 10.83
N ASP A 240 5.82 -11.42 9.94
CA ASP A 240 7.13 -10.77 10.16
C ASP A 240 6.99 -9.25 10.35
N VAL A 241 6.12 -8.60 9.56
CA VAL A 241 5.79 -7.17 9.74
C VAL A 241 5.17 -6.93 11.11
N ALA A 242 4.15 -7.71 11.48
CA ALA A 242 3.45 -7.57 12.76
C ALA A 242 4.39 -7.80 13.95
N ASN A 243 5.27 -8.79 13.86
CA ASN A 243 6.26 -9.11 14.91
C ASN A 243 7.35 -8.05 15.08
N ALA A 244 7.62 -7.25 14.04
CA ALA A 244 8.59 -6.16 14.11
C ALA A 244 8.01 -4.88 14.74
N LEU A 245 6.68 -4.78 14.88
CA LEU A 245 5.97 -3.67 15.51
C LEU A 245 5.87 -3.86 17.03
N PRO A 246 5.72 -2.76 17.81
CA PRO A 246 5.50 -2.86 19.27
C PRO A 246 4.20 -3.65 19.56
N PRO A 247 4.24 -4.69 20.40
CA PRO A 247 3.11 -5.62 20.58
C PRO A 247 1.80 -4.95 21.05
N GLY A 248 1.88 -3.84 21.80
CA GLY A 248 0.69 -3.11 22.29
C GLY A 248 0.04 -2.21 21.23
N LEU A 249 0.64 -2.04 20.04
CA LEU A 249 0.18 -1.15 18.99
C LEU A 249 -0.29 -1.88 17.73
N VAL A 250 -0.04 -3.17 17.63
CA VAL A 250 -0.35 -3.95 16.42
C VAL A 250 -1.59 -4.82 16.62
N ARG A 251 -2.43 -4.84 15.59
CA ARG A 251 -3.50 -5.82 15.38
C ARG A 251 -3.30 -6.47 14.01
N ILE A 252 -3.38 -7.80 13.95
CA ILE A 252 -3.26 -8.55 12.70
C ILE A 252 -4.61 -9.17 12.34
N ILE A 253 -4.95 -9.12 11.05
CA ILE A 253 -6.10 -9.78 10.43
C ILE A 253 -5.57 -10.70 9.32
N GLU A 254 -5.90 -11.98 9.43
CA GLU A 254 -5.59 -13.00 8.43
C GLU A 254 -6.89 -13.40 7.71
N LEU A 255 -7.02 -13.01 6.45
CA LEU A 255 -8.21 -13.27 5.64
C LEU A 255 -8.14 -14.69 5.07
N GLN A 256 -9.06 -15.54 5.52
CA GLN A 256 -9.15 -16.92 5.05
C GLN A 256 -9.64 -16.97 3.61
N GLY A 257 -8.99 -17.77 2.78
CA GLY A 257 -9.32 -17.93 1.37
C GLY A 257 -9.02 -16.71 0.47
N ALA A 258 -8.47 -15.62 1.01
CA ALA A 258 -8.14 -14.41 0.26
C ALA A 258 -6.73 -14.49 -0.34
N SER A 259 -6.56 -13.97 -1.55
CA SER A 259 -5.28 -13.78 -2.20
C SER A 259 -4.79 -12.34 -2.05
N HIS A 260 -3.85 -11.91 -2.91
CA HIS A 260 -3.18 -10.62 -2.79
C HIS A 260 -4.13 -9.43 -2.95
N LEU A 261 -4.95 -9.41 -4.01
CA LEU A 261 -5.81 -8.25 -4.29
C LEU A 261 -6.91 -8.10 -3.25
N GLU A 262 -7.50 -9.21 -2.78
CA GLU A 262 -8.48 -9.21 -1.71
C GLU A 262 -7.86 -8.64 -0.42
N ALA A 263 -6.65 -9.09 -0.05
CA ALA A 263 -5.96 -8.66 1.18
C ALA A 263 -5.31 -7.27 1.08
N ALA A 264 -5.00 -6.80 -0.13
CA ALA A 264 -4.39 -5.50 -0.34
C ALA A 264 -5.41 -4.37 -0.55
N ALA A 265 -6.65 -4.70 -1.00
CA ALA A 265 -7.66 -3.70 -1.30
C ALA A 265 -9.12 -4.19 -1.23
N ASP A 266 -9.47 -5.33 -1.83
CA ASP A 266 -10.84 -5.60 -2.22
C ASP A 266 -11.75 -6.00 -1.04
N ASP A 267 -11.23 -6.79 -0.08
CA ASP A 267 -12.01 -7.31 1.04
C ASP A 267 -11.70 -6.65 2.39
N ILE A 268 -10.91 -5.59 2.40
CA ILE A 268 -10.43 -4.99 3.65
C ILE A 268 -11.29 -3.83 4.17
N ALA A 269 -12.19 -3.29 3.37
CA ALA A 269 -12.99 -2.11 3.72
C ALA A 269 -13.70 -2.20 5.09
N PRO A 270 -14.33 -3.32 5.48
CA PRO A 270 -14.94 -3.44 6.80
C PRO A 270 -13.96 -3.26 7.96
N PHE A 271 -12.77 -3.86 7.86
CA PHE A 271 -11.74 -3.79 8.90
C PHE A 271 -11.11 -2.40 8.99
N VAL A 272 -10.91 -1.75 7.83
CA VAL A 272 -10.41 -0.37 7.76
C VAL A 272 -11.45 0.60 8.35
N ARG A 273 -12.74 0.40 8.07
CA ARG A 273 -13.85 1.16 8.64
C ARG A 273 -13.85 1.11 10.16
N ASP A 274 -13.81 -0.08 10.73
CA ASP A 274 -13.79 -0.27 12.18
C ASP A 274 -12.58 0.42 12.80
N PHE A 275 -11.42 0.27 12.17
CA PHE A 275 -10.18 0.89 12.62
C PHE A 275 -10.21 2.42 12.54
N ILE A 276 -10.89 3.02 11.56
CA ILE A 276 -11.14 4.47 11.47
C ILE A 276 -12.04 4.92 12.63
N LEU A 277 -13.12 4.20 12.91
CA LEU A 277 -14.11 4.59 13.91
C LEU A 277 -13.57 4.50 15.34
N GLU A 278 -12.65 3.60 15.64
CA GLU A 278 -11.96 3.51 16.93
C GLU A 278 -11.20 4.81 17.27
N SER A 279 -10.71 5.58 16.28
CA SER A 279 -10.03 6.86 16.49
C SER A 279 -10.94 7.93 17.06
N SER A 280 -12.18 7.93 16.64
CA SER A 280 -13.15 8.96 17.02
C SER A 280 -13.60 8.86 18.49
N GLN A 281 -13.46 7.67 19.10
CA GLN A 281 -13.83 7.44 20.50
C GLN A 281 -12.75 7.84 21.51
N SER A 282 -11.51 7.98 21.07
CA SER A 282 -10.38 8.34 21.94
C SER A 282 -10.21 9.86 22.13
N GLN A 283 -10.99 10.68 21.39
CA GLN A 283 -10.92 12.15 21.42
C GLN A 283 -12.15 12.79 22.10
N SER A 284 -13.08 11.99 22.58
CA SER A 284 -14.26 12.41 23.37
C SER A 284 -14.02 12.18 24.89
#